data_8051d4ac283c6b22f4a0c3337a7322f4
#
_entry.id   8051d4ac283c6b22f4a0c3337a7322f4
#
_cell.length_a   1.000
_cell.length_b   1.000
_cell.length_c   1.000
_cell.angle_alpha   90.00
_cell.angle_beta   90.00
_cell.angle_gamma   90.00
#
_symmetry.space_group_name_H-M   'P 1'
#
loop_
_entity.id
_entity.type
_entity.pdbx_description
1 polymer ?
#
loop_
_entity_poly.entity_id
_entity_poly.type
_entity_poly.pdbx_seq_one_letter_code
_entity_poly.pdbx_strand_id
1 'polypeptide(L)'
;MRGLRYGVGALVLATAVLLLGVMAAASAGQGAAAKEGSVQPVGSRATVAAPAPLPSVTPALTLVAKPATLTAGDPTRLVARLGIPGATLQLSRKTAGDADFRLIGALATDAHGAARFRALPRKSTTYRVDYAGDGVQWLPASVEVVVSVRPRVSFSASEHVYRARRARLAVTVRPFHPGATVTVQRLVDGVWADWRDVTLGADSRARTSWRADVVGAERLRVVMPADDGHLEGRSRTRRVEVVKPNPYNVPLDAKGIVVVDISQYRLRFYSYGRLLKSFPCVTGRPGLPTPIGRFKIYARGMWPGGPYGARIMSYHPPCAIHGTNEPHLLKRFPRNFSHGCTRLYNSHAIWLYDHAPLGTPVWNVP
;
A
#
# COMPACT_ATOMS: atom_id res chain seq x y z
N MET A 1 51.32 -4.78 19.23
CA MET A 1 51.34 -4.94 20.69
C MET A 1 49.95 -5.27 21.18
N ARG A 2 49.82 -6.45 21.80
CA ARG A 2 48.85 -6.94 22.80
C ARG A 2 47.41 -6.50 22.59
N GLY A 3 46.40 -7.27 22.29
CA GLY A 3 46.08 -8.63 22.76
C GLY A 3 45.25 -8.56 24.05
N LEU A 4 43.95 -8.84 23.94
CA LEU A 4 43.26 -9.59 25.01
C LEU A 4 41.95 -10.22 24.48
N ARG A 5 41.90 -11.54 24.57
CA ARG A 5 40.73 -12.42 24.45
C ARG A 5 40.16 -12.63 25.86
N TYR A 6 38.85 -12.72 26.00
CA TYR A 6 38.11 -13.55 26.97
C TYR A 6 36.74 -13.78 26.34
N GLY A 7 36.13 -14.93 26.17
CA GLY A 7 36.24 -16.18 26.89
C GLY A 7 34.86 -16.55 27.47
N VAL A 8 34.16 -17.41 26.75
CA VAL A 8 33.35 -18.56 27.15
C VAL A 8 32.52 -18.46 28.46
N GLY A 9 31.22 -18.81 28.34
CA GLY A 9 30.37 -19.13 29.45
C GLY A 9 29.01 -19.72 28.99
N ALA A 10 29.03 -20.99 28.53
CA ALA A 10 27.83 -21.77 28.36
C ALA A 10 27.36 -22.28 29.75
N LEU A 11 26.10 -22.02 30.10
CA LEU A 11 25.46 -22.67 31.26
C LEU A 11 24.24 -23.46 30.78
N VAL A 12 24.42 -24.80 30.74
CA VAL A 12 23.34 -25.76 30.54
C VAL A 12 22.74 -26.02 31.91
N LEU A 13 21.45 -25.77 32.12
CA LEU A 13 20.69 -26.25 33.26
C LEU A 13 19.69 -27.30 32.76
N ALA A 14 19.99 -28.56 33.04
CA ALA A 14 19.08 -29.67 32.93
C ALA A 14 18.21 -29.73 34.21
N THR A 15 16.90 -29.68 34.07
CA THR A 15 15.97 -29.99 35.17
C THR A 15 15.28 -31.33 34.90
N ALA A 16 15.59 -32.30 35.73
CA ALA A 16 14.98 -33.62 35.75
C ALA A 16 13.57 -33.51 36.35
N VAL A 17 12.60 -34.13 35.69
CA VAL A 17 11.24 -34.33 36.23
C VAL A 17 11.17 -35.71 36.80
N LEU A 18 10.90 -35.79 38.11
CA LEU A 18 10.71 -36.99 38.89
C LEU A 18 9.30 -37.56 38.64
N LEU A 19 9.21 -38.79 38.14
CA LEU A 19 7.96 -39.57 38.14
C LEU A 19 7.79 -40.23 39.54
N LEU A 20 6.71 -39.90 40.23
CA LEU A 20 6.23 -40.69 41.36
C LEU A 20 5.09 -41.58 40.88
N GLY A 21 5.37 -42.87 40.81
CA GLY A 21 4.38 -43.92 40.67
C GLY A 21 3.76 -44.25 42.02
N VAL A 22 2.43 -44.28 42.06
CA VAL A 22 1.69 -44.80 43.21
C VAL A 22 1.17 -46.24 42.90
N MET A 23 1.75 -47.22 43.53
CA MET A 23 1.25 -48.59 43.53
C MET A 23 0.16 -48.72 44.60
N ALA A 24 -1.04 -49.14 44.21
CA ALA A 24 -2.08 -49.61 45.18
C ALA A 24 -2.00 -51.12 45.34
N ALA A 25 -1.78 -51.51 46.52
CA ALA A 25 -1.73 -52.95 46.95
C ALA A 25 -3.13 -53.48 47.17
N ALA A 26 -3.35 -54.68 46.62
CA ALA A 26 -4.51 -55.51 46.93
C ALA A 26 -4.31 -56.27 48.26
N SER A 27 -5.27 -56.25 49.14
CA SER A 27 -5.33 -57.14 50.25
C SER A 27 -6.55 -58.03 50.15
N ALA A 28 -6.29 -59.34 50.11
CA ALA A 28 -7.28 -60.41 50.24
C ALA A 28 -7.61 -60.64 51.70
N GLY A 29 -8.85 -60.79 52.02
CA GLY A 29 -9.33 -61.20 53.29
C GLY A 29 -10.43 -62.26 53.13
N GLN A 30 -10.11 -63.52 53.54
CA GLN A 30 -11.01 -64.67 53.61
C GLN A 30 -11.80 -64.62 54.89
N GLY A 31 -13.03 -65.13 54.85
CA GLY A 31 -13.53 -65.93 55.98
C GLY A 31 -14.98 -65.73 56.36
N ALA A 32 -15.62 -66.78 56.20
CA ALA A 32 -16.67 -67.41 57.09
C ALA A 32 -18.10 -67.40 56.56
N ALA A 33 -18.53 -68.66 56.38
CA ALA A 33 -19.88 -69.11 56.10
C ALA A 33 -20.79 -69.01 57.32
N ALA A 34 -22.05 -68.67 57.12
CA ALA A 34 -23.15 -69.04 58.00
C ALA A 34 -24.45 -69.25 57.23
N LYS A 35 -25.19 -70.23 57.63
CA LYS A 35 -26.31 -70.97 57.06
C LYS A 35 -27.62 -70.17 56.92
N GLU A 36 -28.35 -70.55 55.87
CA GLU A 36 -29.77 -70.79 55.71
C GLU A 36 -30.84 -69.94 56.42
N GLY A 37 -31.67 -69.39 55.58
CA GLY A 37 -32.97 -68.84 55.84
C GLY A 37 -33.74 -68.56 54.60
N SER A 38 -34.52 -69.52 54.11
CA SER A 38 -35.39 -69.39 52.94
C SER A 38 -36.61 -68.55 53.30
N VAL A 39 -36.70 -67.37 52.62
CA VAL A 39 -37.99 -66.66 52.47
C VAL A 39 -38.08 -66.18 51.04
N GLN A 40 -39.06 -66.71 50.33
CA GLN A 40 -39.43 -66.15 49.02
C GLN A 40 -40.13 -64.79 49.23
N PRO A 41 -39.79 -63.80 48.53
CA PRO A 41 -40.71 -62.70 48.27
C PRO A 41 -41.18 -62.72 46.80
N VAL A 42 -42.46 -62.83 46.66
CA VAL A 42 -43.26 -62.47 45.50
C VAL A 42 -43.12 -60.96 45.29
N GLY A 43 -42.76 -60.60 44.10
CA GLY A 43 -42.73 -59.16 43.68
C GLY A 43 -41.83 -58.92 42.48
N SER A 44 -42.28 -59.30 41.31
CA SER A 44 -41.67 -58.81 40.05
C SER A 44 -41.79 -57.30 39.97
N ARG A 45 -40.75 -56.64 40.45
CA ARG A 45 -40.56 -55.21 40.05
C ARG A 45 -40.06 -55.24 38.62
N ALA A 46 -40.94 -54.77 37.68
CA ALA A 46 -40.54 -54.48 36.31
C ALA A 46 -39.38 -53.51 36.39
N THR A 47 -38.19 -53.94 36.06
CA THR A 47 -37.05 -53.09 35.77
C THR A 47 -37.38 -52.36 34.49
N VAL A 48 -37.73 -51.05 34.62
CA VAL A 48 -37.80 -50.15 33.48
C VAL A 48 -36.39 -50.10 32.90
N ALA A 49 -36.20 -50.73 31.75
CA ALA A 49 -34.94 -50.66 31.03
C ALA A 49 -34.61 -49.20 30.82
N ALA A 50 -33.42 -48.75 31.17
CA ALA A 50 -32.96 -47.45 30.88
C ALA A 50 -33.07 -47.24 29.33
N PRO A 51 -33.54 -46.09 28.85
CA PRO A 51 -33.62 -45.83 27.43
C PRO A 51 -32.26 -46.01 26.78
N ALA A 52 -32.22 -46.68 25.65
CA ALA A 52 -30.98 -46.89 24.89
C ALA A 52 -30.32 -45.53 24.62
N PRO A 53 -28.99 -45.39 24.77
CA PRO A 53 -28.29 -44.16 24.50
C PRO A 53 -28.56 -43.73 23.05
N LEU A 54 -28.88 -42.46 22.84
CA LEU A 54 -29.06 -41.87 21.51
C LEU A 54 -27.77 -42.05 20.70
N PRO A 55 -27.84 -42.35 19.40
CA PRO A 55 -26.66 -42.47 18.57
C PRO A 55 -25.89 -41.14 18.54
N SER A 56 -24.61 -41.20 18.90
CA SER A 56 -23.72 -40.02 18.85
C SER A 56 -23.46 -39.63 17.41
N VAL A 57 -23.62 -38.34 17.09
CA VAL A 57 -23.47 -37.76 15.73
C VAL A 57 -22.34 -36.74 15.72
N THR A 58 -21.49 -36.80 14.68
CA THR A 58 -20.50 -35.73 14.44
C THR A 58 -21.21 -34.52 13.81
N PRO A 59 -21.17 -33.33 14.44
CA PRO A 59 -21.83 -32.17 13.90
C PRO A 59 -21.07 -31.63 12.70
N ALA A 60 -21.80 -31.02 11.75
CA ALA A 60 -21.21 -30.32 10.61
C ALA A 60 -20.59 -28.99 11.05
N LEU A 61 -19.32 -29.03 11.43
CA LEU A 61 -18.56 -27.80 11.76
C LEU A 61 -17.88 -27.23 10.52
N THR A 62 -18.11 -25.95 10.24
CA THR A 62 -17.45 -25.22 9.14
C THR A 62 -16.77 -23.97 9.66
N LEU A 63 -15.66 -23.56 9.01
CA LEU A 63 -14.92 -22.34 9.32
C LEU A 63 -14.56 -21.61 8.02
N VAL A 64 -14.93 -20.34 7.90
CA VAL A 64 -14.70 -19.53 6.72
C VAL A 64 -14.01 -18.23 7.11
N ALA A 65 -12.99 -17.83 6.34
CA ALA A 65 -12.33 -16.53 6.45
C ALA A 65 -12.77 -15.62 5.29
N LYS A 66 -13.15 -14.38 5.60
CA LYS A 66 -13.52 -13.37 4.60
C LYS A 66 -12.86 -12.03 4.92
N PRO A 67 -11.90 -11.57 4.11
CA PRO A 67 -11.23 -12.28 3.00
C PRO A 67 -10.27 -13.39 3.51
N ALA A 68 -10.03 -14.43 2.69
CA ALA A 68 -9.04 -15.48 2.97
C ALA A 68 -7.62 -15.08 2.56
N THR A 69 -7.48 -14.08 1.68
CA THR A 69 -6.20 -13.45 1.31
C THR A 69 -6.28 -11.97 1.56
N LEU A 70 -5.28 -11.41 2.24
CA LEU A 70 -5.26 -10.00 2.63
C LEU A 70 -3.85 -9.42 2.63
N THR A 71 -3.74 -8.09 2.77
CA THR A 71 -2.47 -7.41 3.01
C THR A 71 -2.21 -7.29 4.50
N ALA A 72 -0.98 -7.48 4.94
CA ALA A 72 -0.59 -7.39 6.35
C ALA A 72 -1.14 -6.13 7.03
N GLY A 73 -1.84 -6.33 8.16
CA GLY A 73 -2.52 -5.29 8.92
C GLY A 73 -3.96 -5.02 8.50
N ASP A 74 -4.46 -5.63 7.41
CA ASP A 74 -5.88 -5.59 7.09
C ASP A 74 -6.63 -6.67 7.87
N PRO A 75 -7.90 -6.46 8.25
CA PRO A 75 -8.68 -7.43 9.00
C PRO A 75 -9.26 -8.53 8.12
N THR A 76 -9.43 -9.71 8.70
CA THR A 76 -10.32 -10.77 8.20
C THR A 76 -11.37 -11.12 9.25
N ARG A 77 -12.51 -11.56 8.82
CA ARG A 77 -13.57 -12.11 9.68
C ARG A 77 -13.61 -13.61 9.52
N LEU A 78 -13.43 -14.32 10.64
CA LEU A 78 -13.65 -15.75 10.74
C LEU A 78 -15.08 -16.01 11.19
N VAL A 79 -15.77 -16.93 10.52
CA VAL A 79 -17.12 -17.36 10.86
C VAL A 79 -17.13 -18.87 10.97
N ALA A 80 -17.30 -19.37 12.20
CA ALA A 80 -17.56 -20.77 12.46
C ALA A 80 -19.06 -21.03 12.50
N ARG A 81 -19.51 -22.15 11.93
CA ARG A 81 -20.92 -22.61 12.00
C ARG A 81 -20.94 -24.06 12.46
N LEU A 82 -21.59 -24.29 13.59
CA LEU A 82 -21.80 -25.60 14.17
C LEU A 82 -23.27 -26.02 14.09
N GLY A 83 -24.18 -25.06 14.01
CA GLY A 83 -25.64 -25.31 14.03
C GLY A 83 -26.20 -25.58 15.43
N ILE A 84 -25.38 -25.59 16.48
CA ILE A 84 -25.79 -25.84 17.90
C ILE A 84 -25.71 -24.47 18.60
N PRO A 85 -26.82 -23.90 19.09
CA PRO A 85 -26.84 -22.65 19.84
C PRO A 85 -26.14 -22.79 21.21
N GLY A 86 -25.45 -21.75 21.66
CA GLY A 86 -24.81 -21.71 22.98
C GLY A 86 -23.61 -22.60 23.16
N ALA A 87 -23.19 -23.35 22.14
CA ALA A 87 -22.04 -24.22 22.19
C ALA A 87 -20.74 -23.44 22.33
N THR A 88 -19.79 -23.97 23.11
CA THR A 88 -18.46 -23.39 23.26
C THR A 88 -17.50 -24.00 22.23
N LEU A 89 -16.87 -23.11 21.41
CA LEU A 89 -15.85 -23.48 20.46
C LEU A 89 -14.49 -22.93 20.91
N GLN A 90 -13.45 -23.75 20.85
CA GLN A 90 -12.08 -23.34 21.11
C GLN A 90 -11.47 -22.83 19.80
N LEU A 91 -10.92 -21.60 19.80
CA LEU A 91 -10.24 -21.00 18.65
C LEU A 91 -8.73 -21.03 18.89
N SER A 92 -8.01 -21.68 17.99
CA SER A 92 -6.56 -21.77 18.00
C SER A 92 -5.99 -21.16 16.71
N ARG A 93 -4.74 -20.78 16.72
CA ARG A 93 -4.00 -20.36 15.53
C ARG A 93 -2.62 -20.99 15.46
N LYS A 94 -2.14 -21.17 14.23
CA LYS A 94 -0.77 -21.56 13.90
C LYS A 94 -0.26 -20.56 12.84
N THR A 95 0.65 -19.67 13.23
CA THR A 95 1.26 -18.70 12.32
C THR A 95 2.39 -19.35 11.55
N ALA A 96 2.62 -18.98 10.32
CA ALA A 96 3.73 -19.48 9.52
C ALA A 96 5.07 -19.35 10.28
N GLY A 97 5.77 -20.48 10.44
CA GLY A 97 6.97 -20.62 11.28
C GLY A 97 6.71 -21.17 12.68
N ASP A 98 5.46 -21.25 13.16
CA ASP A 98 5.13 -21.92 14.42
C ASP A 98 5.07 -23.45 14.20
N ALA A 99 5.56 -24.24 15.18
CA ALA A 99 5.44 -25.69 15.14
C ALA A 99 4.00 -26.16 15.46
N ASP A 100 3.35 -25.50 16.43
CA ASP A 100 2.08 -25.96 17.02
C ASP A 100 1.00 -24.88 16.99
N PHE A 101 -0.25 -25.34 17.17
CA PHE A 101 -1.38 -24.45 17.38
C PHE A 101 -1.34 -23.86 18.80
N ARG A 102 -1.66 -22.58 18.89
CA ARG A 102 -1.83 -21.85 20.15
C ARG A 102 -3.30 -21.51 20.34
N LEU A 103 -3.90 -21.87 21.45
CA LEU A 103 -5.23 -21.42 21.83
C LEU A 103 -5.23 -19.89 21.98
N ILE A 104 -6.19 -19.23 21.35
CA ILE A 104 -6.33 -17.77 21.39
C ILE A 104 -7.66 -17.33 22.05
N GLY A 105 -8.58 -18.26 22.29
CA GLY A 105 -9.81 -17.98 23.02
C GLY A 105 -10.88 -19.02 22.83
N ALA A 106 -11.96 -18.86 23.58
CA ALA A 106 -13.20 -19.61 23.43
C ALA A 106 -14.28 -18.68 22.88
N LEU A 107 -15.12 -19.21 22.01
CA LEU A 107 -16.22 -18.51 21.36
C LEU A 107 -17.53 -19.24 21.64
N ALA A 108 -18.54 -18.53 22.12
CA ALA A 108 -19.90 -19.08 22.20
C ALA A 108 -20.61 -18.87 20.83
N THR A 109 -21.36 -19.91 20.41
CA THR A 109 -22.22 -19.79 19.24
C THR A 109 -23.49 -18.98 19.58
N ASP A 110 -23.95 -18.20 18.63
CA ASP A 110 -25.20 -17.42 18.72
C ASP A 110 -26.44 -18.30 18.58
N ALA A 111 -27.66 -17.72 18.62
CA ALA A 111 -28.92 -18.43 18.48
C ALA A 111 -29.05 -19.21 17.16
N HIS A 112 -28.20 -18.94 16.16
CA HIS A 112 -28.15 -19.67 14.90
C HIS A 112 -26.99 -20.68 14.83
N GLY A 113 -26.35 -20.99 15.96
CA GLY A 113 -25.21 -21.89 16.03
C GLY A 113 -23.95 -21.37 15.32
N ALA A 114 -23.77 -20.06 15.23
CA ALA A 114 -22.62 -19.44 14.57
C ALA A 114 -21.78 -18.61 15.56
N ALA A 115 -20.45 -18.68 15.45
CA ALA A 115 -19.51 -17.83 16.18
C ALA A 115 -18.68 -16.98 15.20
N ARG A 116 -18.34 -15.75 15.62
CA ARG A 116 -17.61 -14.79 14.78
C ARG A 116 -16.41 -14.23 15.51
N PHE A 117 -15.30 -14.15 14.79
CA PHE A 117 -14.04 -13.57 15.30
C PHE A 117 -13.41 -12.66 14.26
N ARG A 118 -12.79 -11.55 14.70
CA ARG A 118 -12.02 -10.64 13.84
C ARG A 118 -10.54 -10.85 14.10
N ALA A 119 -9.78 -11.19 13.06
CA ALA A 119 -8.33 -11.37 13.11
C ALA A 119 -7.59 -10.30 12.30
N LEU A 120 -6.37 -9.99 12.71
CA LEU A 120 -5.44 -9.05 12.07
C LEU A 120 -4.07 -9.74 11.88
N PRO A 121 -4.00 -10.79 11.04
CA PRO A 121 -2.76 -11.53 10.87
C PRO A 121 -1.71 -10.68 10.17
N ARG A 122 -0.46 -10.78 10.62
CA ARG A 122 0.70 -10.14 9.99
C ARG A 122 1.50 -11.10 9.12
N LYS A 123 1.32 -12.41 9.31
CA LYS A 123 1.86 -13.52 8.52
C LYS A 123 0.72 -14.46 8.17
N SER A 124 0.89 -15.27 7.16
CA SER A 124 -0.04 -16.34 6.81
C SER A 124 -0.27 -17.22 8.03
N THR A 125 -1.53 -17.46 8.36
CA THR A 125 -1.94 -18.07 9.62
C THR A 125 -3.05 -19.06 9.36
N THR A 126 -2.89 -20.28 9.86
CA THR A 126 -3.95 -21.27 9.93
C THR A 126 -4.73 -21.06 11.24
N TYR A 127 -6.03 -20.91 11.13
CA TYR A 127 -6.94 -20.89 12.28
C TYR A 127 -7.68 -22.20 12.35
N ARG A 128 -7.81 -22.73 13.58
CA ARG A 128 -8.54 -23.95 13.87
C ARG A 128 -9.61 -23.68 14.92
N VAL A 129 -10.77 -24.27 14.70
CA VAL A 129 -11.87 -24.24 15.64
C VAL A 129 -12.17 -25.68 16.03
N ASP A 130 -12.18 -25.93 17.33
CA ASP A 130 -12.44 -27.23 17.92
C ASP A 130 -13.73 -27.16 18.75
N TYR A 131 -14.61 -28.17 18.60
CA TYR A 131 -15.76 -28.44 19.44
C TYR A 131 -15.51 -29.72 20.18
N ALA A 132 -15.58 -29.70 21.49
CA ALA A 132 -15.28 -30.90 22.36
C ALA A 132 -16.38 -31.93 22.36
N GLY A 133 -17.55 -31.63 21.79
CA GLY A 133 -18.76 -32.44 21.96
C GLY A 133 -19.52 -32.04 23.22
N ASP A 134 -20.67 -32.70 23.49
CA ASP A 134 -21.47 -32.50 24.69
C ASP A 134 -21.47 -33.74 25.62
N GLY A 135 -20.80 -34.80 25.18
CA GLY A 135 -20.72 -36.08 25.93
C GLY A 135 -22.00 -36.91 25.89
N VAL A 136 -23.04 -36.45 25.20
CA VAL A 136 -24.36 -37.13 25.15
C VAL A 136 -24.75 -37.44 23.69
N GLN A 137 -24.94 -36.43 22.88
CA GLN A 137 -25.44 -36.54 21.50
C GLN A 137 -24.39 -36.20 20.47
N TRP A 138 -23.54 -35.19 20.73
CA TRP A 138 -22.62 -34.61 19.75
C TRP A 138 -21.18 -35.04 20.03
N LEU A 139 -20.53 -35.63 19.00
CA LEU A 139 -19.13 -36.00 19.04
C LEU A 139 -18.23 -34.76 18.84
N PRO A 140 -16.94 -34.81 19.24
CA PRO A 140 -15.97 -33.78 18.95
C PRO A 140 -15.84 -33.54 17.45
N ALA A 141 -15.59 -32.28 17.07
CA ALA A 141 -15.34 -31.86 15.68
C ALA A 141 -14.26 -30.78 15.63
N SER A 142 -13.47 -30.78 14.56
CA SER A 142 -12.41 -29.81 14.31
C SER A 142 -12.40 -29.40 12.86
N VAL A 143 -12.07 -28.13 12.59
CA VAL A 143 -11.95 -27.59 11.23
C VAL A 143 -10.92 -26.47 11.17
N GLU A 144 -10.21 -26.39 10.06
CA GLU A 144 -9.16 -25.39 9.84
C GLU A 144 -9.48 -24.50 8.64
N VAL A 145 -8.93 -23.27 8.68
CA VAL A 145 -8.91 -22.34 7.53
C VAL A 145 -7.58 -21.62 7.48
N VAL A 146 -7.02 -21.51 6.28
CA VAL A 146 -5.80 -20.72 6.04
C VAL A 146 -6.17 -19.31 5.64
N VAL A 147 -5.56 -18.33 6.32
CA VAL A 147 -5.58 -16.92 5.92
C VAL A 147 -4.21 -16.55 5.39
N SER A 148 -4.11 -16.32 4.09
CA SER A 148 -2.87 -15.97 3.42
C SER A 148 -2.63 -14.46 3.48
N VAL A 149 -1.39 -14.06 3.77
CA VAL A 149 -1.03 -12.65 3.96
C VAL A 149 0.03 -12.23 2.93
N ARG A 150 -0.19 -11.08 2.29
CA ARG A 150 0.78 -10.38 1.45
C ARG A 150 1.45 -9.28 2.26
N PRO A 151 2.76 -9.05 2.14
CA PRO A 151 3.37 -7.88 2.74
C PRO A 151 2.83 -6.60 2.10
N ARG A 152 2.74 -5.53 2.87
CA ARG A 152 2.42 -4.20 2.37
C ARG A 152 3.69 -3.56 1.82
N VAL A 153 3.76 -3.42 0.51
CA VAL A 153 4.89 -2.79 -0.18
C VAL A 153 4.52 -1.35 -0.52
N SER A 154 5.20 -0.39 0.12
CA SER A 154 5.08 1.04 -0.17
C SER A 154 6.25 1.48 -1.03
N PHE A 155 5.95 2.14 -2.14
CA PHE A 155 6.93 2.60 -3.11
C PHE A 155 6.70 4.05 -3.47
N SER A 156 7.76 4.86 -3.43
CA SER A 156 7.78 6.24 -3.92
C SER A 156 8.91 6.42 -4.93
N ALA A 157 8.67 7.30 -5.90
CA ALA A 157 9.63 7.66 -6.94
C ALA A 157 9.54 9.16 -7.22
N SER A 158 10.60 9.77 -7.77
CA SER A 158 10.54 11.12 -8.32
C SER A 158 9.45 11.17 -9.40
N GLU A 159 8.51 12.10 -9.30
CA GLU A 159 7.43 12.21 -10.31
C GLU A 159 7.96 12.75 -11.64
N HIS A 160 8.90 13.70 -11.58
CA HIS A 160 9.56 14.28 -12.73
C HIS A 160 11.07 14.30 -12.51
N VAL A 161 11.82 14.11 -13.58
CA VAL A 161 13.29 14.18 -13.59
C VAL A 161 13.80 14.70 -14.92
N TYR A 162 14.84 15.51 -14.93
CA TYR A 162 15.51 15.85 -16.18
C TYR A 162 16.32 14.69 -16.73
N ARG A 163 16.33 14.52 -18.04
CA ARG A 163 17.21 13.57 -18.72
C ARG A 163 18.66 13.76 -18.24
N ALA A 164 19.38 12.65 -18.08
CA ALA A 164 20.73 12.56 -17.56
C ALA A 164 20.88 12.94 -16.07
N ARG A 165 19.79 13.20 -15.36
CA ARG A 165 19.78 13.38 -13.89
C ARG A 165 19.32 12.10 -13.18
N ARG A 166 19.57 12.04 -11.87
CA ARG A 166 19.18 10.88 -11.05
C ARG A 166 17.75 11.04 -10.52
N ALA A 167 16.91 10.06 -10.85
CA ALA A 167 15.61 9.87 -10.21
C ALA A 167 15.79 9.04 -8.93
N ARG A 168 15.10 9.44 -7.87
CA ARG A 168 15.17 8.77 -6.55
C ARG A 168 14.03 7.77 -6.42
N LEU A 169 14.33 6.65 -5.79
CA LEU A 169 13.38 5.60 -5.44
C LEU A 169 13.48 5.31 -3.95
N ALA A 170 12.36 5.10 -3.30
CA ALA A 170 12.33 4.62 -1.92
C ALA A 170 11.26 3.53 -1.76
N VAL A 171 11.63 2.47 -1.06
CA VAL A 171 10.81 1.30 -0.79
C VAL A 171 10.68 1.11 0.72
N THR A 172 9.52 0.68 1.18
CA THR A 172 9.29 0.24 2.55
C THR A 172 8.39 -0.99 2.50
N VAL A 173 8.75 -2.05 3.24
CA VAL A 173 7.97 -3.27 3.36
C VAL A 173 7.49 -3.45 4.81
N ARG A 174 6.26 -3.89 5.00
CA ARG A 174 5.67 -4.22 6.31
C ARG A 174 4.88 -5.53 6.22
N PRO A 175 4.97 -6.41 7.23
CA PRO A 175 5.81 -6.30 8.43
C PRO A 175 7.30 -6.22 8.12
N PHE A 176 8.18 -6.18 9.13
CA PHE A 176 9.62 -6.06 8.92
C PHE A 176 10.21 -7.26 8.18
N HIS A 177 11.02 -6.97 7.15
CA HIS A 177 11.80 -7.93 6.35
C HIS A 177 13.24 -7.41 6.19
N PRO A 178 14.02 -7.32 7.29
CA PRO A 178 15.39 -6.82 7.22
C PRO A 178 16.25 -7.74 6.34
N GLY A 179 17.05 -7.14 5.48
CA GLY A 179 17.96 -7.86 4.58
C GLY A 179 17.27 -8.55 3.38
N ALA A 180 15.92 -8.52 3.28
CA ALA A 180 15.24 -9.09 2.15
C ALA A 180 15.47 -8.31 0.86
N THR A 181 15.50 -9.00 -0.27
CA THR A 181 15.62 -8.39 -1.59
C THR A 181 14.24 -8.18 -2.20
N VAL A 182 14.00 -6.99 -2.73
CA VAL A 182 12.82 -6.65 -3.53
C VAL A 182 13.23 -6.32 -4.94
N THR A 183 12.40 -6.64 -5.92
CA THR A 183 12.65 -6.35 -7.32
C THR A 183 11.87 -5.14 -7.78
N VAL A 184 12.55 -4.13 -8.29
CA VAL A 184 11.91 -3.03 -9.02
C VAL A 184 11.65 -3.49 -10.44
N GLN A 185 10.39 -3.45 -10.86
CA GLN A 185 9.96 -3.79 -12.21
C GLN A 185 9.64 -2.54 -13.01
N ARG A 186 9.91 -2.59 -14.32
CA ARG A 186 9.59 -1.56 -15.30
C ARG A 186 8.56 -2.10 -16.29
N LEU A 187 7.59 -1.29 -16.66
CA LEU A 187 6.64 -1.61 -17.71
C LEU A 187 7.27 -1.29 -19.07
N VAL A 188 7.53 -2.31 -19.88
CA VAL A 188 8.08 -2.22 -21.24
C VAL A 188 7.10 -2.88 -22.20
N ASP A 189 6.64 -2.17 -23.20
CA ASP A 189 5.70 -2.68 -24.22
C ASP A 189 4.47 -3.39 -23.63
N GLY A 190 3.96 -2.87 -22.52
CA GLY A 190 2.78 -3.43 -21.83
C GLY A 190 3.08 -4.60 -20.90
N VAL A 191 4.33 -5.08 -20.82
CA VAL A 191 4.77 -6.19 -19.98
C VAL A 191 5.66 -5.70 -18.83
N TRP A 192 5.46 -6.25 -17.64
CA TRP A 192 6.32 -5.96 -16.49
C TRP A 192 7.58 -6.80 -16.57
N ALA A 193 8.73 -6.15 -16.72
CA ALA A 193 10.05 -6.77 -16.73
C ALA A 193 10.81 -6.42 -15.43
N ASP A 194 11.53 -7.39 -14.89
CA ASP A 194 12.45 -7.18 -13.79
C ASP A 194 13.59 -6.27 -14.25
N TRP A 195 13.85 -5.26 -13.47
CA TRP A 195 14.82 -4.25 -13.86
C TRP A 195 15.97 -4.12 -12.86
N ARG A 196 15.68 -4.17 -11.56
CA ARG A 196 16.70 -3.99 -10.53
C ARG A 196 16.28 -4.60 -9.21
N ASP A 197 17.20 -5.32 -8.60
CA ASP A 197 17.07 -5.77 -7.23
C ASP A 197 17.58 -4.74 -6.23
N VAL A 198 16.92 -4.65 -5.09
CA VAL A 198 17.22 -3.71 -4.02
C VAL A 198 17.09 -4.42 -2.68
N THR A 199 18.17 -4.45 -1.90
CA THR A 199 18.18 -5.05 -0.56
C THR A 199 17.64 -4.05 0.46
N LEU A 200 16.72 -4.49 1.31
CA LEU A 200 16.15 -3.71 2.40
C LEU A 200 17.14 -3.64 3.58
N GLY A 201 17.25 -2.48 4.19
CA GLY A 201 18.01 -2.29 5.42
C GLY A 201 17.34 -2.93 6.65
N ALA A 202 17.97 -2.77 7.81
CA ALA A 202 17.48 -3.28 9.09
C ALA A 202 16.07 -2.75 9.47
N ASP A 203 15.69 -1.59 8.96
CA ASP A 203 14.37 -0.96 9.16
C ASP A 203 13.33 -1.35 8.09
N SER A 204 13.66 -2.34 7.23
CA SER A 204 12.87 -2.78 6.07
C SER A 204 12.59 -1.66 5.08
N ARG A 205 13.56 -0.76 4.93
CA ARG A 205 13.53 0.32 3.94
C ARG A 205 14.75 0.26 3.05
N ALA A 206 14.57 0.76 1.84
CA ALA A 206 15.67 0.99 0.93
C ALA A 206 15.49 2.29 0.17
N ARG A 207 16.61 2.94 -0.16
CA ARG A 207 16.68 4.10 -1.04
C ARG A 207 17.68 3.83 -2.12
N THR A 208 17.29 4.09 -3.35
CA THR A 208 18.18 3.95 -4.51
C THR A 208 17.89 5.06 -5.52
N SER A 209 18.66 5.11 -6.57
CA SER A 209 18.45 6.06 -7.66
C SER A 209 18.94 5.46 -8.98
N TRP A 210 18.39 5.93 -10.10
CA TRP A 210 18.91 5.61 -11.42
C TRP A 210 19.11 6.88 -12.23
N ARG A 211 20.01 6.82 -13.22
CA ARG A 211 20.17 7.88 -14.21
C ARG A 211 19.06 7.74 -15.25
N ALA A 212 18.31 8.80 -15.46
CA ALA A 212 17.18 8.83 -16.39
C ALA A 212 17.67 9.29 -17.77
N ASP A 213 17.98 8.36 -18.66
CA ASP A 213 18.64 8.70 -19.94
C ASP A 213 17.65 8.80 -21.12
N VAL A 214 16.48 8.16 -21.03
CA VAL A 214 15.47 8.17 -22.08
C VAL A 214 14.32 9.11 -21.70
N VAL A 215 13.99 10.05 -22.61
CA VAL A 215 12.87 10.98 -22.43
C VAL A 215 11.54 10.23 -22.63
N GLY A 216 10.61 10.44 -21.71
CA GLY A 216 9.29 9.82 -21.75
C GLY A 216 8.79 9.41 -20.38
N ALA A 217 7.67 8.70 -20.37
CA ALA A 217 7.04 8.22 -19.15
C ALA A 217 7.51 6.80 -18.82
N GLU A 218 8.14 6.66 -17.67
CA GLU A 218 8.50 5.38 -17.07
C GLU A 218 7.43 4.95 -16.08
N ARG A 219 6.99 3.70 -16.14
CA ARG A 219 6.09 3.11 -15.13
C ARG A 219 6.84 2.05 -14.35
N LEU A 220 6.89 2.23 -13.04
CA LEU A 220 7.66 1.39 -12.13
C LEU A 220 6.75 0.83 -11.03
N ARG A 221 7.03 -0.39 -10.59
CA ARG A 221 6.49 -0.99 -9.38
C ARG A 221 7.55 -1.79 -8.67
N VAL A 222 7.27 -2.16 -7.42
CA VAL A 222 8.15 -3.04 -6.62
C VAL A 222 7.42 -4.30 -6.29
N VAL A 223 8.11 -5.41 -6.42
CA VAL A 223 7.67 -6.75 -6.03
C VAL A 223 8.53 -7.21 -4.87
N MET A 224 7.89 -7.65 -3.79
CA MET A 224 8.49 -8.43 -2.72
C MET A 224 8.16 -9.88 -3.00
N PRO A 225 9.13 -10.77 -3.23
CA PRO A 225 8.87 -12.18 -3.46
C PRO A 225 8.18 -12.81 -2.25
N ALA A 226 7.53 -13.96 -2.48
CA ALA A 226 6.97 -14.76 -1.40
C ALA A 226 8.09 -15.26 -0.49
N ASP A 227 7.77 -15.41 0.80
CA ASP A 227 8.63 -16.01 1.83
C ASP A 227 7.83 -17.04 2.65
N ASP A 228 8.44 -17.62 3.66
CA ASP A 228 7.79 -18.64 4.51
C ASP A 228 6.52 -18.14 5.22
N GLY A 229 6.38 -16.83 5.38
CA GLY A 229 5.26 -16.22 6.09
C GLY A 229 4.31 -15.44 5.22
N HIS A 230 4.66 -15.16 3.95
CA HIS A 230 3.91 -14.23 3.13
C HIS A 230 3.84 -14.69 1.67
N LEU A 231 2.70 -14.42 1.05
CA LEU A 231 2.59 -14.44 -0.41
C LEU A 231 3.36 -13.27 -1.01
N GLU A 232 3.64 -13.34 -2.32
CA GLU A 232 4.20 -12.21 -3.06
C GLU A 232 3.41 -10.91 -2.82
N GLY A 233 4.13 -9.84 -2.49
CA GLY A 233 3.60 -8.49 -2.32
C GLY A 233 3.98 -7.57 -3.47
N ARG A 234 3.04 -6.68 -3.87
CA ARG A 234 3.28 -5.70 -4.94
C ARG A 234 2.91 -4.29 -4.50
N SER A 235 3.71 -3.32 -4.88
CA SER A 235 3.39 -1.91 -4.68
C SER A 235 2.37 -1.41 -5.72
N ARG A 236 1.81 -0.23 -5.45
CA ARG A 236 1.15 0.56 -6.50
C ARG A 236 2.19 0.99 -7.53
N THR A 237 1.76 1.10 -8.79
CA THR A 237 2.57 1.64 -9.88
C THR A 237 2.87 3.12 -9.63
N ARG A 238 4.10 3.55 -9.91
CA ARG A 238 4.52 4.95 -9.95
C ARG A 238 4.91 5.30 -11.38
N ARG A 239 4.48 6.47 -11.82
CA ARG A 239 4.89 7.08 -13.08
C ARG A 239 6.00 8.08 -12.79
N VAL A 240 7.07 8.00 -13.57
CA VAL A 240 8.19 8.96 -13.57
C VAL A 240 8.27 9.56 -14.96
N GLU A 241 8.13 10.88 -15.06
CA GLU A 241 8.25 11.59 -16.34
C GLU A 241 9.69 12.09 -16.50
N VAL A 242 10.39 11.56 -17.49
CA VAL A 242 11.73 12.03 -17.86
C VAL A 242 11.59 13.12 -18.92
N VAL A 243 11.99 14.34 -18.59
CA VAL A 243 11.86 15.51 -19.46
C VAL A 243 13.20 15.99 -19.98
N LYS A 244 13.21 16.61 -21.16
CA LYS A 244 14.41 17.26 -21.69
C LYS A 244 14.80 18.45 -20.80
N PRO A 245 16.08 18.65 -20.48
CA PRO A 245 16.53 19.89 -19.87
C PRO A 245 16.08 21.11 -20.70
N ASN A 246 15.70 22.19 -20.03
CA ASN A 246 15.35 23.44 -20.69
C ASN A 246 16.37 24.52 -20.34
N PRO A 247 16.62 25.51 -21.23
CA PRO A 247 17.65 26.51 -21.02
C PRO A 247 17.34 27.54 -19.92
N TYR A 248 16.09 27.53 -19.43
CA TYR A 248 15.63 28.48 -18.42
C TYR A 248 15.61 27.92 -16.99
N ASN A 249 16.02 26.66 -16.81
CA ASN A 249 15.98 25.96 -15.52
C ASN A 249 14.60 26.01 -14.83
N VAL A 250 13.54 25.86 -15.63
CA VAL A 250 12.16 25.81 -15.11
C VAL A 250 12.03 24.64 -14.12
N PRO A 251 11.54 24.86 -12.89
CA PRO A 251 11.42 23.80 -11.89
C PRO A 251 10.51 22.66 -12.32
N LEU A 252 10.87 21.43 -11.89
CA LEU A 252 10.11 20.21 -12.21
C LEU A 252 8.83 20.04 -11.39
N ASP A 253 8.63 20.84 -10.35
CA ASP A 253 7.44 20.86 -9.50
C ASP A 253 6.44 21.97 -9.88
N ALA A 254 6.83 22.86 -10.82
CA ALA A 254 5.99 23.94 -11.27
C ALA A 254 4.90 23.47 -12.24
N LYS A 255 3.63 23.61 -11.84
CA LYS A 255 2.46 23.25 -12.67
C LYS A 255 2.37 24.05 -13.97
N GLY A 256 2.82 25.30 -13.95
CA GLY A 256 2.84 26.17 -15.13
C GLY A 256 3.79 27.34 -14.93
N ILE A 257 4.61 27.63 -15.93
CA ILE A 257 5.47 28.83 -15.99
C ILE A 257 5.45 29.38 -17.42
N VAL A 258 5.21 30.67 -17.53
CA VAL A 258 5.39 31.41 -18.79
C VAL A 258 6.81 31.95 -18.82
N VAL A 259 7.54 31.68 -19.89
CA VAL A 259 8.85 32.29 -20.17
C VAL A 259 8.74 33.13 -21.42
N VAL A 260 9.01 34.42 -21.31
CA VAL A 260 9.13 35.36 -22.44
C VAL A 260 10.61 35.56 -22.69
N ASP A 261 11.11 34.97 -23.76
CA ASP A 261 12.47 35.15 -24.25
C ASP A 261 12.45 36.34 -25.21
N ILE A 262 12.97 37.49 -24.76
CA ILE A 262 12.89 38.74 -25.44
C ILE A 262 13.79 38.74 -26.69
N SER A 263 14.98 38.14 -26.57
CA SER A 263 15.94 38.08 -27.69
C SER A 263 15.45 37.21 -28.85
N GLN A 264 14.69 36.15 -28.52
CA GLN A 264 14.14 35.23 -29.51
C GLN A 264 12.74 35.62 -29.97
N TYR A 265 12.11 36.61 -29.35
CA TYR A 265 10.71 36.97 -29.60
C TYR A 265 9.77 35.78 -29.48
N ARG A 266 9.97 34.99 -28.40
CA ARG A 266 9.23 33.76 -28.15
C ARG A 266 8.66 33.74 -26.76
N LEU A 267 7.38 33.48 -26.64
CA LEU A 267 6.74 33.10 -25.40
C LEU A 267 6.61 31.58 -25.35
N ARG A 268 7.07 30.99 -24.26
CA ARG A 268 7.01 29.56 -24.03
C ARG A 268 6.23 29.24 -22.74
N PHE A 269 5.40 28.23 -22.80
CA PHE A 269 4.70 27.73 -21.63
C PHE A 269 5.25 26.36 -21.25
N TYR A 270 5.73 26.26 -20.02
CA TYR A 270 6.26 25.05 -19.43
C TYR A 270 5.32 24.52 -18.35
N SER A 271 5.23 23.18 -18.24
CA SER A 271 4.58 22.51 -17.12
C SER A 271 5.49 21.36 -16.66
N TYR A 272 5.78 21.33 -15.37
CA TYR A 272 6.70 20.34 -14.77
C TYR A 272 8.04 20.25 -15.55
N GLY A 273 8.62 21.38 -15.88
CA GLY A 273 9.86 21.49 -16.67
C GLY A 273 9.75 21.15 -18.15
N ARG A 274 8.62 20.62 -18.61
CA ARG A 274 8.37 20.26 -20.01
C ARG A 274 7.80 21.43 -20.78
N LEU A 275 8.39 21.71 -21.95
CA LEU A 275 7.83 22.68 -22.89
C LEU A 275 6.53 22.13 -23.49
N LEU A 276 5.41 22.81 -23.24
CA LEU A 276 4.11 22.45 -23.83
C LEU A 276 3.82 23.21 -25.10
N LYS A 277 4.08 24.53 -25.10
CA LYS A 277 3.84 25.39 -26.27
C LYS A 277 4.92 26.46 -26.39
N SER A 278 5.17 26.88 -27.61
CA SER A 278 6.06 28.01 -27.96
C SER A 278 5.40 28.86 -29.04
N PHE A 279 5.20 30.12 -28.72
CA PHE A 279 4.50 31.09 -29.57
C PHE A 279 5.44 32.21 -30.00
N PRO A 280 5.34 32.75 -31.24
CA PRO A 280 5.94 34.02 -31.57
C PRO A 280 5.27 35.14 -30.75
N CYS A 281 6.03 36.11 -30.30
CA CYS A 281 5.49 37.27 -29.61
C CYS A 281 6.13 38.56 -30.06
N VAL A 282 5.43 39.67 -29.86
CA VAL A 282 5.96 41.02 -29.96
C VAL A 282 6.32 41.49 -28.56
N THR A 283 7.49 42.10 -28.39
CA THR A 283 8.01 42.68 -27.14
C THR A 283 8.12 44.17 -27.21
N GLY A 284 8.53 44.81 -26.12
CA GLY A 284 8.71 46.26 -26.03
C GLY A 284 9.76 46.82 -27.00
N ARG A 285 9.50 48.01 -27.55
CA ARG A 285 10.43 48.77 -28.40
C ARG A 285 11.57 49.41 -27.58
N PRO A 286 12.66 49.85 -28.22
CA PRO A 286 13.65 50.70 -27.57
C PRO A 286 13.00 51.88 -26.86
N GLY A 287 13.41 52.17 -25.64
CA GLY A 287 12.81 53.21 -24.80
C GLY A 287 11.58 52.78 -23.98
N LEU A 288 10.89 51.70 -24.37
CA LEU A 288 9.75 51.10 -23.64
C LEU A 288 9.88 49.57 -23.64
N PRO A 289 10.96 49.02 -23.05
CA PRO A 289 11.26 47.61 -23.13
C PRO A 289 10.29 46.78 -22.33
N THR A 290 10.12 45.50 -22.70
CA THR A 290 9.48 44.52 -21.85
C THR A 290 10.34 44.32 -20.58
N PRO A 291 9.78 44.47 -19.37
CA PRO A 291 10.56 44.37 -18.13
C PRO A 291 11.16 42.97 -17.96
N ILE A 292 12.48 42.91 -17.72
CA ILE A 292 13.17 41.67 -17.39
C ILE A 292 12.93 41.32 -15.90
N GLY A 293 12.67 40.05 -15.57
CA GLY A 293 12.47 39.65 -14.20
C GLY A 293 11.53 38.46 -14.05
N ARG A 294 11.17 38.20 -12.79
CA ARG A 294 10.23 37.13 -12.38
C ARG A 294 9.00 37.74 -11.77
N PHE A 295 7.87 37.52 -12.38
CA PHE A 295 6.58 38.09 -12.04
C PHE A 295 5.56 36.98 -11.86
N LYS A 296 4.30 37.38 -11.56
CA LYS A 296 3.14 36.47 -11.52
C LYS A 296 1.94 37.16 -12.17
N ILE A 297 1.11 36.39 -12.83
CA ILE A 297 -0.17 36.92 -13.34
C ILE A 297 -1.04 37.27 -12.10
N TYR A 298 -1.35 38.57 -11.98
CA TYR A 298 -2.16 39.08 -10.88
C TYR A 298 -3.59 39.49 -11.29
N ALA A 299 -3.82 39.70 -12.59
CA ALA A 299 -5.13 40.01 -13.14
C ALA A 299 -5.32 39.38 -14.52
N ARG A 300 -6.55 39.04 -14.84
CA ARG A 300 -6.94 38.40 -16.09
C ARG A 300 -8.25 39.00 -16.61
N GLY A 301 -8.35 39.20 -17.91
CA GLY A 301 -9.54 39.75 -18.53
C GLY A 301 -9.80 39.23 -19.94
N MET A 302 -11.06 39.36 -20.35
CA MET A 302 -11.49 39.11 -21.72
C MET A 302 -11.92 40.47 -22.32
N TRP A 303 -11.37 40.85 -23.47
CA TRP A 303 -11.64 42.14 -24.10
C TRP A 303 -11.80 41.98 -25.61
N PRO A 304 -12.88 41.32 -26.08
CA PRO A 304 -13.10 41.13 -27.49
C PRO A 304 -13.18 42.49 -28.24
N GLY A 305 -12.39 42.61 -29.31
CA GLY A 305 -12.40 43.83 -30.16
C GLY A 305 -11.62 45.03 -29.63
N GLY A 306 -11.04 44.96 -28.41
CA GLY A 306 -10.21 46.05 -27.88
C GLY A 306 -8.72 45.96 -28.32
N PRO A 307 -7.91 46.94 -27.92
CA PRO A 307 -6.48 47.00 -28.30
C PRO A 307 -5.65 45.83 -27.72
N TYR A 308 -6.18 45.15 -26.75
CA TYR A 308 -5.57 43.96 -26.10
C TYR A 308 -6.01 42.63 -26.71
N GLY A 309 -6.74 42.67 -27.84
CA GLY A 309 -7.23 41.47 -28.50
C GLY A 309 -8.20 40.66 -27.64
N ALA A 310 -8.21 39.33 -27.82
CA ALA A 310 -9.21 38.45 -27.20
C ALA A 310 -9.04 38.21 -25.69
N ARG A 311 -7.81 38.30 -25.17
CA ARG A 311 -7.46 37.97 -23.76
C ARG A 311 -6.30 38.83 -23.28
N ILE A 312 -6.32 39.19 -21.97
CA ILE A 312 -5.25 39.93 -21.30
C ILE A 312 -4.91 39.23 -19.96
N MET A 313 -3.64 39.18 -19.65
CA MET A 313 -3.06 38.64 -18.42
C MET A 313 -2.00 39.61 -17.91
N SER A 314 -2.33 40.41 -16.90
CA SER A 314 -1.45 41.41 -16.29
C SER A 314 -0.48 40.77 -15.33
N TYR A 315 0.82 41.09 -15.42
CA TYR A 315 1.87 40.54 -14.58
C TYR A 315 2.82 41.57 -13.98
N HIS A 316 2.92 42.77 -14.58
CA HIS A 316 3.73 43.89 -14.09
C HIS A 316 3.14 45.22 -14.62
N PRO A 317 2.64 46.12 -13.76
CA PRO A 317 2.07 47.39 -14.25
C PRO A 317 3.10 48.27 -15.01
N PRO A 318 2.79 48.80 -16.18
CA PRO A 318 1.54 48.64 -16.96
C PRO A 318 1.56 47.43 -17.91
N CYS A 319 2.54 46.52 -17.83
CA CYS A 319 2.76 45.45 -18.80
C CYS A 319 1.87 44.23 -18.59
N ALA A 320 1.42 43.64 -19.67
CA ALA A 320 0.63 42.45 -19.73
C ALA A 320 1.04 41.52 -20.89
N ILE A 321 0.60 40.29 -20.87
CA ILE A 321 0.56 39.38 -22.01
C ILE A 321 -0.86 39.44 -22.54
N HIS A 322 -1.02 39.73 -23.84
CA HIS A 322 -2.35 39.85 -24.43
C HIS A 322 -2.38 39.49 -25.92
N GLY A 323 -3.58 39.34 -26.47
CA GLY A 323 -3.81 39.22 -27.89
C GLY A 323 -3.50 40.53 -28.66
N THR A 324 -3.78 40.57 -29.94
CA THR A 324 -3.61 41.80 -30.74
C THR A 324 -4.60 41.84 -31.88
N ASN A 325 -5.02 43.07 -32.24
CA ASN A 325 -5.73 43.38 -33.47
C ASN A 325 -4.76 43.74 -34.61
N GLU A 326 -3.44 43.74 -34.35
CA GLU A 326 -2.36 44.00 -35.32
C GLU A 326 -1.53 42.71 -35.56
N PRO A 327 -2.12 41.60 -36.07
CA PRO A 327 -1.40 40.33 -36.21
C PRO A 327 -0.24 40.39 -37.22
N HIS A 328 -0.22 41.38 -38.11
CA HIS A 328 0.86 41.61 -39.08
C HIS A 328 2.20 41.90 -38.39
N LEU A 329 2.20 42.50 -37.17
CA LEU A 329 3.42 42.78 -36.42
C LEU A 329 4.14 41.52 -35.96
N LEU A 330 3.41 40.42 -35.78
CA LEU A 330 3.99 39.12 -35.44
C LEU A 330 4.72 38.45 -36.61
N LYS A 331 4.51 38.91 -37.84
CA LYS A 331 5.20 38.46 -39.05
C LYS A 331 6.49 39.25 -39.35
N ARG A 332 6.67 40.41 -38.72
CA ARG A 332 7.87 41.23 -38.88
C ARG A 332 9.03 40.71 -38.03
N PHE A 333 10.24 41.13 -38.37
CA PHE A 333 11.44 40.89 -37.56
C PHE A 333 12.36 42.14 -37.66
N PRO A 334 12.90 42.64 -36.55
CA PRO A 334 12.68 42.22 -35.15
C PRO A 334 11.23 42.47 -34.70
N ARG A 335 10.75 41.80 -33.63
CA ARG A 335 9.38 41.93 -33.09
C ARG A 335 9.32 42.81 -31.85
N ASN A 336 9.93 43.94 -31.85
CA ASN A 336 10.04 44.91 -30.74
C ASN A 336 9.24 46.18 -31.02
N PHE A 337 7.91 46.08 -31.11
CA PHE A 337 7.03 47.17 -31.49
C PHE A 337 6.06 47.62 -30.40
N SER A 338 5.98 46.93 -29.27
CA SER A 338 5.04 47.28 -28.20
C SER A 338 5.58 48.37 -27.27
N HIS A 339 4.73 48.83 -26.34
CA HIS A 339 5.07 49.72 -25.25
C HIS A 339 5.43 48.99 -23.96
N GLY A 340 6.04 47.79 -24.08
CA GLY A 340 6.44 46.94 -22.97
C GLY A 340 5.61 45.66 -22.81
N CYS A 341 4.38 45.63 -23.29
CA CYS A 341 3.54 44.41 -23.26
C CYS A 341 4.08 43.31 -24.18
N THR A 342 3.74 42.08 -23.88
CA THR A 342 3.98 40.91 -24.73
C THR A 342 2.73 40.62 -25.54
N ARG A 343 2.76 40.81 -26.86
CA ARG A 343 1.62 40.61 -27.75
C ARG A 343 1.70 39.24 -28.42
N LEU A 344 0.56 38.58 -28.53
CA LEU A 344 0.39 37.27 -29.17
C LEU A 344 -0.68 37.34 -30.28
N TYR A 345 -0.73 36.35 -31.17
CA TYR A 345 -1.95 36.07 -31.91
C TYR A 345 -3.10 35.78 -30.94
N ASN A 346 -4.31 36.18 -31.28
CA ASN A 346 -5.50 35.99 -30.41
C ASN A 346 -5.71 34.52 -30.06
N SER A 347 -5.54 33.59 -30.98
CA SER A 347 -5.62 32.14 -30.69
C SER A 347 -4.59 31.66 -29.67
N HIS A 348 -3.37 32.22 -29.73
CA HIS A 348 -2.31 31.89 -28.77
C HIS A 348 -2.58 32.50 -27.37
N ALA A 349 -3.13 33.72 -27.35
CA ALA A 349 -3.52 34.38 -26.11
C ALA A 349 -4.69 33.64 -25.41
N ILE A 350 -5.66 33.17 -26.19
CA ILE A 350 -6.75 32.33 -25.68
C ILE A 350 -6.20 31.04 -25.08
N TRP A 351 -5.37 30.30 -25.84
CA TRP A 351 -4.76 29.09 -25.35
C TRP A 351 -3.98 29.33 -24.05
N LEU A 352 -3.15 30.36 -24.01
CA LEU A 352 -2.37 30.69 -22.81
C LEU A 352 -3.26 31.08 -21.63
N TYR A 353 -4.31 31.82 -21.87
CA TYR A 353 -5.30 32.22 -20.87
C TYR A 353 -5.93 30.99 -20.20
N ASP A 354 -6.29 29.97 -20.97
CA ASP A 354 -6.91 28.75 -20.46
C ASP A 354 -5.94 27.88 -19.63
N HIS A 355 -4.61 28.03 -19.85
CA HIS A 355 -3.56 27.23 -19.20
C HIS A 355 -2.76 27.98 -18.13
N ALA A 356 -2.86 29.31 -18.06
CA ALA A 356 -2.12 30.14 -17.14
C ALA A 356 -3.08 30.92 -16.19
N PRO A 357 -3.59 30.27 -15.11
CA PRO A 357 -4.46 30.90 -14.13
C PRO A 357 -3.77 32.03 -13.35
N LEU A 358 -4.53 32.76 -12.51
CA LEU A 358 -3.98 33.73 -11.56
C LEU A 358 -2.88 33.08 -10.71
N GLY A 359 -1.81 33.83 -10.45
CA GLY A 359 -0.64 33.36 -9.73
C GLY A 359 0.39 32.61 -10.58
N THR A 360 0.08 32.31 -11.87
CA THR A 360 1.07 31.67 -12.77
C THR A 360 2.33 32.54 -12.89
N PRO A 361 3.53 31.99 -12.61
CA PRO A 361 4.78 32.72 -12.78
C PRO A 361 5.04 33.10 -14.23
N VAL A 362 5.53 34.35 -14.43
CA VAL A 362 5.97 34.90 -15.71
C VAL A 362 7.43 35.30 -15.56
N TRP A 363 8.29 34.70 -16.34
CA TRP A 363 9.72 34.98 -16.39
C TRP A 363 10.06 35.65 -17.71
N ASN A 364 10.44 36.92 -17.65
CA ASN A 364 10.96 37.62 -18.82
C ASN A 364 12.48 37.57 -18.77
N VAL A 365 13.06 36.95 -19.76
CA VAL A 365 14.52 36.78 -19.91
C VAL A 365 15.00 37.51 -21.15
N PRO A 366 16.28 37.98 -21.15
CA PRO A 366 16.87 38.68 -22.27
C PRO A 366 16.87 37.88 -23.56
#